data_c7b4075848c22adc46bb70cc63eb43a5
#
_entry.id   c7b4075848c22adc46bb70cc63eb43a5
#
_cell.length_a   1.000
_cell.length_b   1.000
_cell.length_c   1.000
_cell.angle_alpha   90.00
_cell.angle_beta   90.00
_cell.angle_gamma   90.00
#
_symmetry.space_group_name_H-M   'P 1'
#
loop_
_entity.id
_entity.type
_entity.pdbx_description
1 polymer ?
#
loop_
_entity_poly.entity_id
_entity_poly.type
_entity_poly.pdbx_seq_one_letter_code
_entity_poly.pdbx_strand_id
1 'polypeptide(L)'
;EEIDNYNITNTHKIEKTTISGVKTWIDNNNQDGIRPDSIKISLKADGKVIATKEVTETDNWKYSFTDLPVYENGKKIEYTISEDKVSGYTEVVTGYNITNTHKTETTTVTVNKIWNDFSNNDGVRPNSIKINLYANGKLVKEGVVVTGNGDNWSYTFKDLPMNENGEKINYSVTEEAVDNYETSINGLTITNTHENEKTSINGTKSWNDNNNQDGIRPDSIKVNLKANGKVIATKEVTERDNWEYSFTNLDKYSNGLEIKYEITEEEVAGYTGVVSSYNITNTHNPIKTSLPVAKKWVDSNNQDGIR
;
A
#
# COMPACT_ATOMS: atom_id res chain seq x y z
N GLU A 1 -69.37 -5.29 -54.30
CA GLU A 1 -70.59 -5.96 -54.67
C GLU A 1 -70.34 -6.81 -55.93
N GLU A 2 -70.68 -8.02 -55.91
CA GLU A 2 -70.64 -8.95 -57.06
C GLU A 2 -72.03 -9.53 -57.24
N ILE A 3 -72.54 -9.54 -58.48
CA ILE A 3 -73.84 -10.08 -58.78
C ILE A 3 -73.64 -11.29 -59.72
N ASP A 4 -74.04 -12.50 -59.25
CA ASP A 4 -74.07 -13.74 -60.02
C ASP A 4 -75.47 -14.23 -60.05
N ASN A 5 -76.13 -14.16 -61.25
CA ASN A 5 -77.56 -14.45 -61.51
C ASN A 5 -78.45 -13.57 -60.59
N TYR A 6 -79.07 -14.17 -59.55
CA TYR A 6 -79.95 -13.48 -58.58
C TYR A 6 -79.31 -13.36 -57.22
N ASN A 7 -78.03 -13.73 -57.06
CA ASN A 7 -77.32 -13.65 -55.82
C ASN A 7 -76.47 -12.33 -55.79
N ILE A 8 -76.58 -11.52 -54.70
CA ILE A 8 -75.81 -10.34 -54.43
C ILE A 8 -74.89 -10.65 -53.29
N THR A 9 -73.59 -10.53 -53.52
CA THR A 9 -72.52 -10.64 -52.52
C THR A 9 -71.89 -9.30 -52.24
N ASN A 10 -72.01 -8.82 -51.03
CA ASN A 10 -71.31 -7.60 -50.57
C ASN A 10 -70.08 -8.05 -49.77
N THR A 11 -68.92 -7.68 -50.23
CA THR A 11 -67.67 -7.96 -49.56
C THR A 11 -67.12 -6.66 -48.91
N HIS A 12 -66.88 -6.69 -47.64
CA HIS A 12 -66.23 -5.64 -46.91
C HIS A 12 -64.82 -6.09 -46.49
N LYS A 13 -63.80 -5.35 -46.86
CA LYS A 13 -62.42 -5.61 -46.45
C LYS A 13 -62.20 -5.08 -45.02
N ILE A 14 -61.95 -5.96 -44.10
CA ILE A 14 -61.68 -5.65 -42.70
C ILE A 14 -60.37 -4.86 -42.62
N GLU A 15 -60.41 -3.73 -41.91
CA GLU A 15 -59.20 -2.92 -41.60
C GLU A 15 -58.32 -3.66 -40.58
N LYS A 16 -57.03 -3.74 -40.86
CA LYS A 16 -56.05 -4.42 -40.04
C LYS A 16 -54.95 -3.48 -39.58
N THR A 17 -54.35 -3.80 -38.43
CA THR A 17 -53.21 -3.08 -37.85
C THR A 17 -52.09 -4.05 -37.42
N THR A 18 -50.97 -3.49 -37.05
CA THR A 18 -49.80 -4.21 -36.51
C THR A 18 -49.36 -3.52 -35.22
N ILE A 19 -49.14 -4.31 -34.19
CA ILE A 19 -48.55 -3.87 -32.91
C ILE A 19 -47.12 -4.34 -32.87
N SER A 20 -46.18 -3.40 -32.74
CA SER A 20 -44.73 -3.69 -32.67
C SER A 20 -44.10 -2.99 -31.50
N GLY A 21 -43.10 -3.61 -30.90
CA GLY A 21 -42.35 -3.03 -29.78
C GLY A 21 -40.93 -3.57 -29.68
N VAL A 22 -40.18 -2.99 -28.74
CA VAL A 22 -38.82 -3.37 -28.42
C VAL A 22 -38.72 -3.59 -26.93
N LYS A 23 -38.02 -4.65 -26.54
CA LYS A 23 -37.58 -4.90 -25.18
C LYS A 23 -36.23 -4.27 -24.96
N THR A 24 -36.07 -3.51 -23.88
CA THR A 24 -34.80 -2.90 -23.44
C THR A 24 -34.41 -3.41 -22.05
N TRP A 25 -33.13 -3.66 -21.86
CA TRP A 25 -32.53 -4.03 -20.59
C TRP A 25 -31.65 -2.90 -20.07
N ILE A 26 -31.78 -2.52 -18.77
CA ILE A 26 -30.93 -1.59 -18.04
C ILE A 26 -30.34 -2.38 -16.86
N ASP A 27 -29.16 -3.02 -17.07
CA ASP A 27 -28.56 -3.96 -16.15
C ASP A 27 -27.03 -4.05 -16.32
N ASN A 28 -26.40 -2.95 -16.81
CA ASN A 28 -24.98 -2.89 -17.11
C ASN A 28 -24.49 -4.07 -17.98
N ASN A 29 -25.23 -4.36 -19.06
CA ASN A 29 -24.92 -5.46 -19.98
C ASN A 29 -24.91 -6.83 -19.30
N ASN A 30 -25.95 -7.10 -18.50
CA ASN A 30 -26.12 -8.33 -17.74
C ASN A 30 -24.97 -8.61 -16.75
N GLN A 31 -24.48 -7.55 -16.08
CA GLN A 31 -23.36 -7.62 -15.15
C GLN A 31 -23.52 -8.75 -14.11
N ASP A 32 -24.72 -8.91 -13.54
CA ASP A 32 -24.99 -9.90 -12.49
C ASP A 32 -25.45 -11.26 -13.04
N GLY A 33 -25.51 -11.41 -14.37
CA GLY A 33 -25.82 -12.69 -15.02
C GLY A 33 -27.23 -13.18 -14.85
N ILE A 34 -28.19 -12.33 -14.46
CA ILE A 34 -29.58 -12.73 -14.15
C ILE A 34 -30.59 -12.47 -15.28
N ARG A 35 -30.11 -11.86 -16.41
CA ARG A 35 -30.97 -11.68 -17.58
C ARG A 35 -31.33 -13.03 -18.16
N PRO A 36 -32.63 -13.35 -18.33
CA PRO A 36 -33.07 -14.61 -18.96
C PRO A 36 -32.74 -14.60 -20.46
N ASP A 37 -32.61 -15.80 -21.03
CA ASP A 37 -32.36 -15.97 -22.47
C ASP A 37 -33.56 -15.55 -23.29
N SER A 38 -34.78 -15.62 -22.75
CA SER A 38 -36.05 -15.24 -23.40
C SER A 38 -37.03 -14.59 -22.43
N ILE A 39 -37.92 -13.79 -22.96
CA ILE A 39 -39.08 -13.25 -22.26
C ILE A 39 -40.35 -13.60 -23.04
N LYS A 40 -41.50 -13.69 -22.33
CA LYS A 40 -42.80 -13.91 -22.93
C LYS A 40 -43.63 -12.65 -22.86
N ILE A 41 -44.05 -12.18 -24.02
CA ILE A 41 -44.91 -10.99 -24.19
C ILE A 41 -46.30 -11.44 -24.58
N SER A 42 -47.28 -10.90 -23.89
CA SER A 42 -48.71 -11.13 -24.15
C SER A 42 -49.34 -9.89 -24.79
N LEU A 43 -50.01 -10.07 -25.93
CA LEU A 43 -50.88 -9.06 -26.54
C LEU A 43 -52.31 -9.22 -25.98
N LYS A 44 -52.87 -8.10 -25.55
CA LYS A 44 -54.25 -8.04 -25.06
C LYS A 44 -55.08 -7.16 -25.98
N ALA A 45 -56.32 -7.62 -26.26
CA ALA A 45 -57.37 -6.83 -26.89
C ALA A 45 -58.45 -6.58 -25.83
N ASP A 46 -58.75 -5.31 -25.54
CA ASP A 46 -59.73 -4.89 -24.53
C ASP A 46 -59.52 -5.62 -23.17
N GLY A 47 -58.21 -5.74 -22.77
CA GLY A 47 -57.79 -6.37 -21.53
C GLY A 47 -57.68 -7.91 -21.56
N LYS A 48 -58.14 -8.58 -22.60
CA LYS A 48 -58.07 -10.06 -22.72
C LYS A 48 -56.86 -10.47 -23.56
N VAL A 49 -56.05 -11.41 -23.07
CA VAL A 49 -54.93 -11.98 -23.84
C VAL A 49 -55.42 -12.72 -25.07
N ILE A 50 -54.94 -12.32 -26.24
CA ILE A 50 -55.31 -12.91 -27.55
C ILE A 50 -54.14 -13.59 -28.25
N ALA A 51 -52.91 -13.23 -27.92
CA ALA A 51 -51.68 -13.82 -28.47
C ALA A 51 -50.51 -13.68 -27.49
N THR A 52 -49.54 -14.57 -27.61
CA THR A 52 -48.27 -14.49 -26.88
C THR A 52 -47.12 -14.71 -27.82
N LYS A 53 -45.98 -14.09 -27.50
CA LYS A 53 -44.72 -14.25 -28.26
C LYS A 53 -43.56 -14.38 -27.32
N GLU A 54 -42.70 -15.35 -27.56
CA GLU A 54 -41.38 -15.43 -26.94
C GLU A 54 -40.39 -14.55 -27.73
N VAL A 55 -39.60 -13.78 -27.02
CA VAL A 55 -38.64 -12.81 -27.58
C VAL A 55 -37.27 -13.02 -26.95
N THR A 56 -36.24 -13.06 -27.79
CA THR A 56 -34.87 -13.42 -27.42
C THR A 56 -33.88 -12.38 -27.94
N GLU A 57 -32.62 -12.53 -27.60
CA GLU A 57 -31.50 -11.73 -28.15
C GLU A 57 -31.36 -11.92 -29.67
N THR A 58 -31.64 -13.12 -30.20
CA THR A 58 -31.57 -13.40 -31.65
C THR A 58 -32.62 -12.60 -32.43
N ASP A 59 -33.70 -12.20 -31.80
CA ASP A 59 -34.72 -11.28 -32.34
C ASP A 59 -34.26 -9.80 -32.22
N ASN A 60 -33.07 -9.53 -31.69
CA ASN A 60 -32.65 -8.22 -31.24
C ASN A 60 -33.65 -7.59 -30.27
N TRP A 61 -34.31 -8.43 -29.47
CA TRP A 61 -35.33 -8.03 -28.50
C TRP A 61 -36.51 -7.29 -29.12
N LYS A 62 -36.82 -7.53 -30.43
CA LYS A 62 -37.93 -6.92 -31.17
C LYS A 62 -39.07 -7.92 -31.36
N TYR A 63 -40.29 -7.40 -31.37
CA TYR A 63 -41.45 -8.19 -31.61
C TYR A 63 -42.53 -7.46 -32.39
N SER A 64 -43.38 -8.22 -33.04
CA SER A 64 -44.57 -7.70 -33.71
C SER A 64 -45.69 -8.73 -33.73
N PHE A 65 -46.93 -8.23 -33.67
CA PHE A 65 -48.16 -8.97 -33.88
C PHE A 65 -48.84 -8.31 -35.07
N THR A 66 -49.05 -9.06 -36.15
CA THR A 66 -49.56 -8.57 -37.42
C THR A 66 -50.98 -9.03 -37.66
N ASP A 67 -51.62 -8.49 -38.68
CA ASP A 67 -52.96 -8.87 -39.14
C ASP A 67 -54.10 -8.72 -38.11
N LEU A 68 -53.94 -7.80 -37.16
CA LEU A 68 -54.88 -7.56 -36.09
C LEU A 68 -56.05 -6.73 -36.59
N PRO A 69 -57.36 -7.07 -36.29
CA PRO A 69 -58.46 -6.23 -36.64
C PRO A 69 -58.46 -4.89 -35.91
N VAL A 70 -58.84 -3.81 -36.59
CA VAL A 70 -58.92 -2.47 -35.95
C VAL A 70 -60.21 -2.32 -35.13
N TYR A 71 -61.28 -2.99 -35.56
CA TYR A 71 -62.59 -2.90 -34.94
C TYR A 71 -63.13 -4.28 -34.64
N GLU A 72 -63.93 -4.41 -33.57
CA GLU A 72 -64.81 -5.54 -33.26
C GLU A 72 -66.23 -5.01 -32.98
N ASN A 73 -67.27 -5.57 -33.67
CA ASN A 73 -68.61 -5.10 -33.53
C ASN A 73 -68.83 -3.60 -33.62
N GLY A 74 -68.12 -2.94 -34.55
CA GLY A 74 -68.20 -1.49 -34.77
C GLY A 74 -67.46 -0.62 -33.73
N LYS A 75 -66.80 -1.23 -32.70
CA LYS A 75 -65.97 -0.54 -31.70
C LYS A 75 -64.49 -0.72 -31.99
N LYS A 76 -63.73 0.35 -31.82
CA LYS A 76 -62.27 0.29 -31.95
C LYS A 76 -61.66 -0.53 -30.82
N ILE A 77 -60.81 -1.51 -31.14
CA ILE A 77 -60.14 -2.39 -30.19
C ILE A 77 -58.98 -1.61 -29.54
N GLU A 78 -58.89 -1.69 -28.20
CA GLU A 78 -57.73 -1.19 -27.45
C GLU A 78 -56.72 -2.31 -27.28
N TYR A 79 -55.57 -2.17 -27.96
CA TYR A 79 -54.44 -3.11 -27.81
C TYR A 79 -53.50 -2.67 -26.76
N THR A 80 -53.08 -3.58 -25.84
CA THR A 80 -52.05 -3.39 -24.83
C THR A 80 -51.14 -4.61 -24.78
N ILE A 81 -49.95 -4.44 -24.19
CA ILE A 81 -49.03 -5.55 -23.99
C ILE A 81 -48.73 -5.71 -22.50
N SER A 82 -48.25 -6.89 -22.11
CA SER A 82 -47.68 -7.17 -20.83
C SER A 82 -46.59 -8.21 -20.98
N GLU A 83 -45.58 -8.18 -20.11
CA GLU A 83 -44.54 -9.19 -20.00
C GLU A 83 -44.83 -10.12 -18.81
N ASP A 84 -44.44 -11.39 -18.89
CA ASP A 84 -44.39 -12.26 -17.73
C ASP A 84 -43.27 -11.76 -16.79
N LYS A 85 -43.51 -11.78 -15.46
CA LYS A 85 -42.58 -11.24 -14.46
C LYS A 85 -41.17 -11.83 -14.59
N VAL A 86 -40.19 -10.96 -14.76
CA VAL A 86 -38.77 -11.34 -14.74
C VAL A 86 -38.21 -11.09 -13.34
N SER A 87 -37.69 -12.15 -12.72
CA SER A 87 -37.12 -12.06 -11.37
C SER A 87 -35.91 -11.14 -11.34
N GLY A 88 -35.81 -10.29 -10.31
CA GLY A 88 -34.67 -9.34 -10.13
C GLY A 88 -34.80 -8.05 -10.96
N TYR A 89 -35.87 -7.89 -11.77
CA TYR A 89 -36.12 -6.72 -12.60
C TYR A 89 -37.39 -5.97 -12.22
N THR A 90 -37.33 -4.65 -12.42
CA THR A 90 -38.49 -3.77 -12.40
C THR A 90 -38.87 -3.45 -13.83
N GLU A 91 -40.11 -3.76 -14.22
CA GLU A 91 -40.68 -3.56 -15.56
C GLU A 91 -41.33 -2.17 -15.68
N VAL A 92 -41.14 -1.51 -16.81
CA VAL A 92 -41.89 -0.33 -17.25
C VAL A 92 -42.34 -0.54 -18.69
N VAL A 93 -43.65 -0.42 -18.93
CA VAL A 93 -44.25 -0.47 -20.26
C VAL A 93 -44.58 0.96 -20.70
N THR A 94 -44.10 1.36 -21.87
CA THR A 94 -44.41 2.67 -22.49
C THR A 94 -44.88 2.46 -23.92
N GLY A 95 -46.18 2.65 -24.16
CA GLY A 95 -46.82 2.23 -25.40
C GLY A 95 -46.68 0.74 -25.59
N TYR A 96 -45.95 0.32 -26.61
CA TYR A 96 -45.66 -1.08 -26.88
C TYR A 96 -44.18 -1.43 -26.66
N ASN A 97 -43.42 -0.60 -25.95
CA ASN A 97 -42.05 -0.91 -25.56
C ASN A 97 -42.00 -1.30 -24.10
N ILE A 98 -41.11 -2.24 -23.80
CA ILE A 98 -40.87 -2.74 -22.43
C ILE A 98 -39.45 -2.49 -22.02
N THR A 99 -39.26 -1.91 -20.85
CA THR A 99 -37.95 -1.72 -20.25
C THR A 99 -37.86 -2.46 -18.91
N ASN A 100 -36.89 -3.35 -18.77
CA ASN A 100 -36.56 -3.97 -17.50
C ASN A 100 -35.28 -3.38 -16.94
N THR A 101 -35.38 -2.93 -15.69
CA THR A 101 -34.24 -2.34 -14.97
C THR A 101 -33.82 -3.25 -13.80
N HIS A 102 -32.57 -3.59 -13.73
CA HIS A 102 -31.93 -4.25 -12.59
C HIS A 102 -30.87 -3.35 -12.01
N LYS A 103 -30.92 -3.13 -10.68
CA LYS A 103 -29.83 -2.44 -9.97
C LYS A 103 -28.72 -3.44 -9.69
N THR A 104 -27.60 -3.30 -10.40
CA THR A 104 -26.46 -4.20 -10.27
C THR A 104 -25.83 -4.16 -8.87
N GLU A 105 -25.33 -5.30 -8.43
CA GLU A 105 -24.69 -5.45 -7.13
C GLU A 105 -23.31 -4.81 -7.12
N THR A 106 -23.00 -4.17 -5.99
CA THR A 106 -21.68 -3.55 -5.75
C THR A 106 -21.02 -4.11 -4.50
N THR A 107 -19.70 -3.99 -4.43
CA THR A 107 -18.89 -4.42 -3.29
C THR A 107 -17.88 -3.35 -2.89
N THR A 108 -17.19 -3.58 -1.78
CA THR A 108 -16.06 -2.78 -1.32
C THR A 108 -14.80 -3.63 -1.24
N VAL A 109 -13.65 -3.04 -1.54
CA VAL A 109 -12.33 -3.68 -1.43
C VAL A 109 -11.47 -2.83 -0.52
N THR A 110 -11.09 -3.38 0.65
CA THR A 110 -10.18 -2.70 1.58
C THR A 110 -8.77 -3.26 1.42
N VAL A 111 -7.83 -2.37 1.14
CA VAL A 111 -6.41 -2.64 1.06
C VAL A 111 -5.77 -2.22 2.38
N ASN A 112 -4.97 -3.11 2.97
CA ASN A 112 -4.19 -2.84 4.16
C ASN A 112 -2.74 -2.62 3.77
N LYS A 113 -2.11 -1.60 4.34
CA LYS A 113 -0.69 -1.30 4.21
C LYS A 113 0.00 -1.46 5.55
N ILE A 114 1.07 -2.23 5.57
CA ILE A 114 1.91 -2.47 6.75
C ILE A 114 3.32 -1.96 6.44
N TRP A 115 3.89 -1.20 7.37
CA TRP A 115 5.29 -0.81 7.37
C TRP A 115 6.04 -1.66 8.39
N ASN A 116 7.08 -2.35 7.93
CA ASN A 116 8.00 -3.12 8.76
C ASN A 116 9.37 -2.45 8.69
N ASP A 117 9.54 -1.35 9.43
CA ASP A 117 10.69 -0.42 9.36
C ASP A 117 11.02 0.17 10.73
N PHE A 118 10.73 -0.57 11.79
CA PHE A 118 11.01 -0.15 13.17
C PHE A 118 10.39 1.21 13.50
N SER A 119 9.12 1.41 13.09
CA SER A 119 8.36 2.66 13.26
C SER A 119 9.04 3.87 12.62
N ASN A 120 9.57 3.67 11.40
CA ASN A 120 10.29 4.68 10.63
C ASN A 120 11.56 5.21 11.34
N ASN A 121 12.30 4.30 11.97
CA ASN A 121 13.49 4.68 12.74
C ASN A 121 14.53 5.44 11.90
N ASP A 122 14.71 5.07 10.63
CA ASP A 122 15.66 5.74 9.73
C ASP A 122 15.08 7.00 9.03
N GLY A 123 13.78 7.28 9.23
CA GLY A 123 13.12 8.47 8.69
C GLY A 123 12.89 8.45 7.18
N VAL A 124 12.95 7.29 6.54
CA VAL A 124 12.85 7.15 5.05
C VAL A 124 11.45 6.85 4.55
N ARG A 125 10.49 6.60 5.46
CA ARG A 125 9.09 6.33 5.09
C ARG A 125 8.46 7.53 4.40
N PRO A 126 7.87 7.36 3.20
CA PRO A 126 7.18 8.45 2.52
C PRO A 126 5.85 8.79 3.22
N ASN A 127 5.35 10.00 2.99
CA ASN A 127 4.05 10.44 3.51
C ASN A 127 2.85 9.82 2.78
N SER A 128 3.07 9.23 1.62
CA SER A 128 2.04 8.57 0.80
C SER A 128 2.65 7.50 -0.08
N ILE A 129 1.82 6.53 -0.47
CA ILE A 129 2.12 5.53 -1.50
C ILE A 129 1.09 5.62 -2.60
N LYS A 130 1.34 4.97 -3.72
CA LYS A 130 0.36 4.79 -4.80
C LYS A 130 0.10 3.32 -5.04
N ILE A 131 -1.18 2.98 -5.14
CA ILE A 131 -1.64 1.62 -5.40
C ILE A 131 -2.48 1.55 -6.65
N ASN A 132 -2.45 0.40 -7.31
CA ASN A 132 -3.30 0.09 -8.45
C ASN A 132 -4.28 -1.02 -8.08
N LEU A 133 -5.53 -0.93 -8.53
CA LEU A 133 -6.54 -1.96 -8.35
C LEU A 133 -6.80 -2.67 -9.67
N TYR A 134 -6.88 -3.98 -9.61
CA TYR A 134 -7.20 -4.85 -10.73
C TYR A 134 -8.50 -5.63 -10.44
N ALA A 135 -9.32 -5.81 -11.47
CA ALA A 135 -10.48 -6.69 -11.50
C ALA A 135 -10.21 -7.82 -12.51
N ASN A 136 -10.22 -9.07 -12.08
CA ASN A 136 -9.90 -10.24 -12.92
C ASN A 136 -8.59 -10.07 -13.71
N GLY A 137 -7.56 -9.45 -13.08
CA GLY A 137 -6.26 -9.17 -13.69
C GLY A 137 -6.22 -7.95 -14.62
N LYS A 138 -7.34 -7.27 -14.86
CA LYS A 138 -7.40 -6.04 -15.65
C LYS A 138 -7.33 -4.82 -14.75
N LEU A 139 -6.46 -3.85 -15.08
CA LEU A 139 -6.33 -2.59 -14.36
C LEU A 139 -7.63 -1.78 -14.42
N VAL A 140 -8.18 -1.41 -13.26
CA VAL A 140 -9.43 -0.63 -13.14
C VAL A 140 -9.26 0.70 -12.41
N LYS A 141 -8.25 0.81 -11.54
CA LYS A 141 -7.83 2.07 -10.91
C LYS A 141 -6.31 2.12 -10.88
N GLU A 142 -5.72 3.24 -11.29
CA GLU A 142 -4.28 3.45 -11.37
C GLU A 142 -3.84 4.59 -10.47
N GLY A 143 -2.69 4.45 -9.81
CA GLY A 143 -2.01 5.51 -9.07
C GLY A 143 -2.81 6.11 -7.93
N VAL A 144 -3.67 5.32 -7.28
CA VAL A 144 -4.50 5.80 -6.17
C VAL A 144 -3.61 6.11 -4.97
N VAL A 145 -3.61 7.36 -4.54
CA VAL A 145 -2.80 7.85 -3.42
C VAL A 145 -3.39 7.37 -2.10
N VAL A 146 -2.57 6.72 -1.29
CA VAL A 146 -2.90 6.26 0.06
C VAL A 146 -1.98 6.93 1.06
N THR A 147 -2.57 7.49 2.11
CA THR A 147 -1.88 8.12 3.23
C THR A 147 -2.34 7.49 4.54
N GLY A 148 -1.54 7.62 5.59
CA GLY A 148 -1.90 7.12 6.91
C GLY A 148 -0.93 7.61 7.97
N ASN A 149 -1.15 7.18 9.21
CA ASN A 149 -0.29 7.45 10.34
C ASN A 149 0.14 6.14 11.01
N GLY A 150 1.37 6.13 11.56
CA GLY A 150 1.93 4.93 12.19
C GLY A 150 2.22 3.81 11.17
N ASP A 151 2.33 2.58 11.65
CA ASP A 151 2.83 1.45 10.86
C ASP A 151 1.75 0.73 10.04
N ASN A 152 0.48 1.05 10.28
CA ASN A 152 -0.65 0.42 9.59
C ASN A 152 -1.54 1.49 8.96
N TRP A 153 -1.67 1.42 7.62
CA TRP A 153 -2.58 2.27 6.86
C TRP A 153 -3.64 1.40 6.21
N SER A 154 -4.72 2.01 5.72
CA SER A 154 -5.73 1.32 4.95
C SER A 154 -6.40 2.26 3.95
N TYR A 155 -6.89 1.68 2.86
CA TYR A 155 -7.69 2.37 1.86
C TYR A 155 -8.84 1.48 1.40
N THR A 156 -10.04 2.03 1.29
CA THR A 156 -11.22 1.28 0.86
C THR A 156 -11.76 1.84 -0.45
N PHE A 157 -11.72 1.03 -1.49
CA PHE A 157 -12.46 1.26 -2.73
C PHE A 157 -13.92 0.94 -2.48
N LYS A 158 -14.82 1.83 -2.91
CA LYS A 158 -16.27 1.68 -2.76
C LYS A 158 -16.95 1.58 -4.12
N ASP A 159 -18.19 1.11 -4.10
CA ASP A 159 -19.07 1.04 -5.26
C ASP A 159 -18.46 0.31 -6.47
N LEU A 160 -17.65 -0.71 -6.18
CA LEU A 160 -17.06 -1.56 -7.20
C LEU A 160 -18.09 -2.60 -7.66
N PRO A 161 -18.13 -2.98 -8.95
CA PRO A 161 -18.95 -4.10 -9.41
C PRO A 161 -18.67 -5.37 -8.60
N MET A 162 -19.72 -6.07 -8.14
CA MET A 162 -19.52 -7.36 -7.47
C MET A 162 -19.25 -8.47 -8.47
N ASN A 163 -19.94 -8.43 -9.60
CA ASN A 163 -19.91 -9.47 -10.62
C ASN A 163 -19.54 -8.90 -11.99
N GLU A 164 -19.07 -9.77 -12.88
CA GLU A 164 -18.88 -9.56 -14.31
C GLU A 164 -19.42 -10.79 -15.04
N ASN A 165 -20.46 -10.60 -15.90
CA ASN A 165 -21.15 -11.68 -16.61
C ASN A 165 -21.67 -12.80 -15.66
N GLY A 166 -22.14 -12.43 -14.48
CA GLY A 166 -22.65 -13.36 -13.47
C GLY A 166 -21.60 -14.03 -12.60
N GLU A 167 -20.32 -13.83 -12.88
CA GLU A 167 -19.22 -14.38 -12.10
C GLU A 167 -18.64 -13.33 -11.15
N LYS A 168 -18.34 -13.75 -9.92
CA LYS A 168 -17.77 -12.86 -8.91
C LYS A 168 -16.38 -12.35 -9.34
N ILE A 169 -16.20 -11.05 -9.30
CA ILE A 169 -14.91 -10.41 -9.64
C ILE A 169 -13.87 -10.69 -8.55
N ASN A 170 -12.69 -11.17 -8.99
CA ASN A 170 -11.50 -11.28 -8.14
C ASN A 170 -10.70 -9.99 -8.21
N TYR A 171 -10.69 -9.23 -7.09
CA TYR A 171 -9.91 -8.01 -6.97
C TYR A 171 -8.51 -8.29 -6.43
N SER A 172 -7.50 -7.66 -7.03
CA SER A 172 -6.12 -7.69 -6.59
C SER A 172 -5.48 -6.31 -6.68
N VAL A 173 -4.37 -6.12 -5.99
CA VAL A 173 -3.68 -4.81 -5.90
C VAL A 173 -2.20 -4.95 -6.22
N THR A 174 -1.59 -3.85 -6.66
CA THR A 174 -0.14 -3.64 -6.70
C THR A 174 0.20 -2.29 -6.11
N GLU A 175 1.44 -2.10 -5.69
CA GLU A 175 2.00 -0.83 -5.24
C GLU A 175 3.03 -0.33 -6.25
N GLU A 176 3.12 0.97 -6.49
CA GLU A 176 4.27 1.57 -7.16
C GLU A 176 5.49 1.44 -6.25
N ALA A 177 6.69 1.24 -6.83
CA ALA A 177 7.91 1.05 -6.06
C ALA A 177 8.14 2.19 -5.06
N VAL A 178 8.51 1.83 -3.83
CA VAL A 178 8.86 2.78 -2.76
C VAL A 178 10.36 2.67 -2.51
N ASP A 179 11.07 3.78 -2.66
CA ASP A 179 12.52 3.83 -2.47
C ASP A 179 12.91 3.35 -1.06
N ASN A 180 13.99 2.58 -0.97
CA ASN A 180 14.53 1.98 0.24
C ASN A 180 13.65 0.89 0.91
N TYR A 181 12.60 0.42 0.23
CA TYR A 181 11.74 -0.63 0.75
C TYR A 181 11.67 -1.84 -0.20
N GLU A 182 11.59 -3.02 0.39
CA GLU A 182 11.18 -4.23 -0.27
C GLU A 182 9.67 -4.44 -0.06
N THR A 183 8.91 -4.54 -1.16
CA THR A 183 7.45 -4.71 -1.14
C THR A 183 7.06 -6.17 -1.28
N SER A 184 6.20 -6.67 -0.40
CA SER A 184 5.52 -7.95 -0.53
C SER A 184 4.00 -7.78 -0.47
N ILE A 185 3.26 -8.60 -1.24
CA ILE A 185 1.80 -8.51 -1.33
C ILE A 185 1.21 -9.89 -1.06
N ASN A 186 0.30 -9.96 -0.09
CA ASN A 186 -0.48 -11.14 0.21
C ASN A 186 -1.98 -10.80 0.20
N GLY A 187 -2.68 -11.24 -0.83
CA GLY A 187 -4.07 -10.87 -1.08
C GLY A 187 -4.23 -9.35 -1.24
N LEU A 188 -4.91 -8.70 -0.31
CA LEU A 188 -5.13 -7.25 -0.28
C LEU A 188 -4.25 -6.54 0.78
N THR A 189 -3.26 -7.23 1.31
CA THR A 189 -2.29 -6.65 2.26
C THR A 189 -0.95 -6.44 1.58
N ILE A 190 -0.46 -5.21 1.64
CA ILE A 190 0.82 -4.76 1.10
C ILE A 190 1.74 -4.49 2.29
N THR A 191 2.89 -5.15 2.34
CA THR A 191 3.91 -4.93 3.38
C THR A 191 5.18 -4.38 2.74
N ASN A 192 5.65 -3.24 3.26
CA ASN A 192 6.96 -2.69 2.92
C ASN A 192 7.93 -2.88 4.07
N THR A 193 9.06 -3.50 3.77
CA THR A 193 10.12 -3.79 4.74
C THR A 193 11.35 -2.94 4.44
N HIS A 194 11.91 -2.32 5.48
CA HIS A 194 13.18 -1.61 5.45
C HIS A 194 14.02 -2.04 6.64
N GLU A 195 15.26 -2.44 6.39
CA GLU A 195 16.24 -2.75 7.43
C GLU A 195 16.98 -1.48 7.86
N ASN A 196 17.04 -1.23 9.17
CA ASN A 196 17.73 -0.05 9.71
C ASN A 196 19.19 -0.02 9.29
N GLU A 197 19.67 1.16 8.88
CA GLU A 197 21.09 1.38 8.61
C GLU A 197 21.91 1.23 9.88
N LYS A 198 23.03 0.52 9.76
CA LYS A 198 23.95 0.27 10.87
C LYS A 198 25.29 0.94 10.64
N THR A 199 25.95 1.28 11.74
CA THR A 199 27.29 1.85 11.75
C THR A 199 28.18 1.15 12.78
N SER A 200 29.45 1.49 12.80
CA SER A 200 30.43 1.03 13.80
C SER A 200 31.36 2.15 14.20
N ILE A 201 31.78 2.12 15.45
CA ILE A 201 32.76 3.04 16.03
C ILE A 201 34.02 2.25 16.34
N ASN A 202 35.16 2.65 15.79
CA ASN A 202 36.44 2.04 16.01
C ASN A 202 37.39 3.09 16.55
N GLY A 203 38.22 2.71 17.50
CA GLY A 203 39.19 3.62 18.08
C GLY A 203 40.43 2.90 18.65
N THR A 204 41.47 3.68 18.94
CA THR A 204 42.69 3.20 19.54
C THR A 204 43.01 3.99 20.81
N LYS A 205 43.66 3.32 21.76
CA LYS A 205 44.27 3.92 22.93
C LYS A 205 45.75 4.05 22.73
N SER A 206 46.29 5.23 23.01
CA SER A 206 47.70 5.51 22.98
C SER A 206 48.20 6.02 24.34
N TRP A 207 49.45 5.70 24.67
CA TRP A 207 50.09 6.13 25.88
C TRP A 207 51.29 7.02 25.54
N ASN A 208 51.36 8.20 26.17
CA ASN A 208 52.50 9.12 26.11
C ASN A 208 53.11 9.24 27.50
N ASP A 209 53.95 8.27 27.88
CA ASP A 209 54.50 8.09 29.26
C ASP A 209 55.93 7.55 29.29
N ASN A 210 56.72 7.84 28.23
CA ASN A 210 58.09 7.32 28.08
C ASN A 210 58.15 5.80 28.23
N ASN A 211 57.25 5.09 27.57
CA ASN A 211 57.16 3.62 27.62
C ASN A 211 56.95 3.07 29.04
N ASN A 212 56.02 3.68 29.79
CA ASN A 212 55.65 3.30 31.17
C ASN A 212 56.87 3.45 32.14
N GLN A 213 57.63 4.52 31.98
CA GLN A 213 58.88 4.72 32.75
C GLN A 213 58.64 4.66 34.27
N ASP A 214 57.56 5.21 34.77
CA ASP A 214 57.26 5.25 36.21
C ASP A 214 56.46 4.01 36.69
N GLY A 215 56.13 3.06 35.78
CA GLY A 215 55.45 1.80 36.10
C GLY A 215 54.00 1.93 36.56
N ILE A 216 53.30 3.03 36.22
CA ILE A 216 51.96 3.32 36.70
C ILE A 216 50.86 3.07 35.66
N ARG A 217 51.24 2.66 34.43
CA ARG A 217 50.25 2.32 33.39
C ARG A 217 49.42 1.13 33.88
N PRO A 218 48.04 1.25 33.87
CA PRO A 218 47.19 0.14 34.27
C PRO A 218 47.15 -0.96 33.20
N ASP A 219 46.79 -2.18 33.58
CA ASP A 219 46.66 -3.32 32.69
C ASP A 219 45.45 -3.19 31.75
N SER A 220 44.45 -2.39 32.14
CA SER A 220 43.24 -2.12 31.34
C SER A 220 42.71 -0.71 31.57
N ILE A 221 41.91 -0.25 30.61
CA ILE A 221 41.10 0.98 30.71
C ILE A 221 39.65 0.61 30.38
N LYS A 222 38.73 1.47 30.81
CA LYS A 222 37.31 1.35 30.41
C LYS A 222 36.96 2.50 29.47
N VAL A 223 36.46 2.11 28.30
CA VAL A 223 35.98 3.01 27.25
C VAL A 223 34.47 2.97 27.20
N ASN A 224 33.82 4.13 27.36
CA ASN A 224 32.40 4.28 27.31
C ASN A 224 31.97 4.82 25.94
N LEU A 225 31.01 4.12 25.27
CA LEU A 225 30.33 4.63 24.10
C LEU A 225 29.08 5.39 24.56
N LYS A 226 28.93 6.61 24.07
CA LYS A 226 27.74 7.43 24.24
C LYS A 226 26.98 7.56 22.94
N ALA A 227 25.65 7.47 23.00
CA ALA A 227 24.72 7.84 21.94
C ALA A 227 23.93 9.06 22.41
N ASN A 228 24.00 10.18 21.68
CA ASN A 228 23.34 11.43 22.03
C ASN A 228 23.60 11.86 23.49
N GLY A 229 24.85 11.72 23.95
CA GLY A 229 25.31 12.08 25.29
C GLY A 229 25.05 11.06 26.41
N LYS A 230 24.26 10.00 26.16
CA LYS A 230 23.98 8.93 27.12
C LYS A 230 24.89 7.72 26.91
N VAL A 231 25.53 7.21 27.97
CA VAL A 231 26.34 5.97 27.90
C VAL A 231 25.39 4.79 27.58
N ILE A 232 25.72 4.06 26.49
CA ILE A 232 24.98 2.89 26.02
C ILE A 232 25.77 1.60 26.10
N ALA A 233 27.12 1.68 26.13
CA ALA A 233 28.01 0.54 26.26
C ALA A 233 29.31 0.94 26.91
N THR A 234 29.97 -0.01 27.59
CA THR A 234 31.32 0.13 28.14
C THR A 234 32.14 -1.07 27.72
N LYS A 235 33.38 -0.84 27.30
CA LYS A 235 34.32 -1.90 26.92
C LYS A 235 35.62 -1.74 27.71
N GLU A 236 36.08 -2.84 28.26
CA GLU A 236 37.44 -2.94 28.84
C GLU A 236 38.40 -3.18 27.68
N VAL A 237 39.54 -2.44 27.69
CA VAL A 237 40.55 -2.45 26.64
C VAL A 237 41.93 -2.64 27.28
N THR A 238 42.68 -3.60 26.77
CA THR A 238 43.94 -4.06 27.33
C THR A 238 45.05 -4.08 26.28
N GLU A 239 46.28 -4.35 26.70
CA GLU A 239 47.42 -4.57 25.80
C GLU A 239 47.20 -5.80 24.88
N ARG A 240 46.46 -6.81 25.37
CA ARG A 240 46.14 -7.99 24.56
C ARG A 240 45.23 -7.68 23.36
N ASP A 241 44.46 -6.60 23.45
CA ASP A 241 43.63 -6.07 22.38
C ASP A 241 44.45 -5.12 21.47
N ASN A 242 45.77 -5.02 21.67
CA ASN A 242 46.65 -4.01 21.07
C ASN A 242 46.16 -2.57 21.33
N TRP A 243 45.45 -2.37 22.43
CA TRP A 243 44.80 -1.10 22.78
C TRP A 243 43.81 -0.61 21.73
N GLU A 244 43.22 -1.55 20.95
CA GLU A 244 42.18 -1.29 19.95
C GLU A 244 40.82 -1.66 20.49
N TYR A 245 39.79 -0.92 20.05
CA TYR A 245 38.41 -1.24 20.40
C TYR A 245 37.45 -0.91 19.28
N SER A 246 36.34 -1.64 19.28
CA SER A 246 35.26 -1.42 18.35
C SER A 246 33.88 -1.66 19.02
N PHE A 247 32.90 -0.86 18.61
CA PHE A 247 31.49 -1.04 18.88
C PHE A 247 30.80 -1.19 17.53
N THR A 248 30.17 -2.33 17.28
CA THR A 248 29.61 -2.69 15.98
C THR A 248 28.08 -2.84 16.07
N ASN A 249 27.40 -2.91 14.92
CA ASN A 249 25.96 -3.08 14.80
C ASN A 249 25.16 -2.00 15.53
N LEU A 250 25.66 -0.78 15.52
CA LEU A 250 25.00 0.39 16.09
C LEU A 250 23.99 0.95 15.10
N ASP A 251 22.83 1.40 15.59
CA ASP A 251 21.87 2.11 14.74
C ASP A 251 22.49 3.44 14.27
N LYS A 252 22.37 3.74 12.97
CA LYS A 252 22.87 5.02 12.44
C LYS A 252 21.89 6.16 12.74
N TYR A 253 20.59 5.86 12.75
CA TYR A 253 19.54 6.84 12.98
C TYR A 253 18.65 6.46 14.18
N SER A 254 17.94 7.44 14.70
CA SER A 254 16.85 7.31 15.67
C SER A 254 15.78 8.34 15.39
N ASN A 255 14.56 7.88 15.09
CA ASN A 255 13.43 8.75 14.70
C ASN A 255 13.79 9.71 13.54
N GLY A 256 14.48 9.21 12.53
CA GLY A 256 14.91 9.96 11.34
C GLY A 256 16.09 10.91 11.55
N LEU A 257 16.68 10.93 12.75
CA LEU A 257 17.84 11.77 13.05
C LEU A 257 19.10 10.91 13.24
N GLU A 258 20.20 11.33 12.65
CA GLU A 258 21.50 10.66 12.81
C GLU A 258 21.93 10.68 14.28
N ILE A 259 22.33 9.51 14.82
CA ILE A 259 22.79 9.37 16.20
C ILE A 259 24.23 9.90 16.31
N LYS A 260 24.43 10.85 17.22
CA LYS A 260 25.76 11.33 17.53
C LYS A 260 26.45 10.37 18.52
N TYR A 261 27.42 9.62 18.02
CA TYR A 261 28.27 8.76 18.84
C TYR A 261 29.50 9.49 19.35
N GLU A 262 29.83 9.28 20.62
CA GLU A 262 30.98 9.85 21.28
C GLU A 262 31.66 8.80 22.17
N ILE A 263 32.99 8.92 22.34
CA ILE A 263 33.75 8.05 23.23
C ILE A 263 34.21 8.88 24.42
N THR A 264 34.19 8.27 25.61
CA THR A 264 34.83 8.79 26.82
C THR A 264 35.59 7.65 27.52
N GLU A 265 36.69 7.99 28.21
CA GLU A 265 37.40 7.07 29.06
C GLU A 265 37.04 7.30 30.53
N GLU A 266 37.02 6.26 31.36
CA GLU A 266 37.01 6.42 32.81
C GLU A 266 38.34 6.98 33.26
N GLU A 267 38.38 7.79 34.32
CA GLU A 267 39.60 8.45 34.81
C GLU A 267 40.68 7.41 35.11
N VAL A 268 41.88 7.66 34.56
CA VAL A 268 43.09 6.87 34.82
C VAL A 268 44.04 7.67 35.75
N ALA A 269 44.26 7.14 36.95
CA ALA A 269 45.09 7.82 37.96
C ALA A 269 46.51 8.11 37.44
N GLY A 270 46.96 9.34 37.64
CA GLY A 270 48.30 9.80 37.19
C GLY A 270 48.40 10.15 35.73
N TYR A 271 47.30 10.10 34.95
CA TYR A 271 47.30 10.45 33.55
C TYR A 271 46.29 11.57 33.25
N THR A 272 46.61 12.35 32.20
CA THR A 272 45.65 13.26 31.58
C THR A 272 45.21 12.67 30.26
N GLY A 273 43.92 12.31 30.15
CA GLY A 273 43.28 11.72 28.97
C GLY A 273 42.78 12.80 28.01
N VAL A 274 42.98 12.59 26.70
CA VAL A 274 42.43 13.41 25.61
C VAL A 274 41.81 12.48 24.60
N VAL A 275 40.55 12.78 24.23
CA VAL A 275 39.82 12.07 23.15
C VAL A 275 39.79 12.94 21.91
N SER A 276 40.25 12.40 20.79
CA SER A 276 40.17 13.03 19.47
C SER A 276 39.45 12.11 18.50
N SER A 277 38.30 12.55 18.02
CA SER A 277 37.33 11.68 17.33
C SER A 277 37.03 10.44 18.20
N TYR A 278 37.50 9.26 17.81
CA TYR A 278 37.33 8.02 18.56
C TYR A 278 38.65 7.45 19.10
N ASN A 279 39.73 8.23 19.11
CA ASN A 279 41.01 7.79 19.66
C ASN A 279 41.32 8.49 20.99
N ILE A 280 41.91 7.75 21.93
CA ILE A 280 42.23 8.20 23.27
C ILE A 280 43.73 8.24 23.43
N THR A 281 44.24 9.35 23.92
CA THR A 281 45.68 9.49 24.29
C THR A 281 45.79 9.86 25.76
N ASN A 282 46.45 9.04 26.56
CA ASN A 282 46.78 9.36 27.94
C ASN A 282 48.25 9.80 28.06
N THR A 283 48.45 10.94 28.68
CA THR A 283 49.77 11.51 28.89
C THR A 283 50.11 11.52 30.37
N HIS A 284 51.30 10.98 30.70
CA HIS A 284 51.91 11.07 32.01
C HIS A 284 53.31 11.65 31.85
N ASN A 285 53.66 12.70 32.63
CA ASN A 285 54.99 13.25 32.69
C ASN A 285 55.77 12.57 33.81
N PRO A 286 56.81 11.80 33.48
CA PRO A 286 57.60 11.11 34.50
C PRO A 286 58.14 12.05 35.55
N ILE A 287 58.19 11.58 36.80
CA ILE A 287 58.68 12.31 37.93
C ILE A 287 60.17 12.55 37.75
N LYS A 288 60.60 13.79 37.92
CA LYS A 288 62.00 14.21 37.82
C LYS A 288 62.51 14.44 39.21
N THR A 289 63.73 14.01 39.46
CA THR A 289 64.48 14.31 40.66
C THR A 289 65.68 15.11 40.31
N SER A 290 66.27 15.86 41.27
CA SER A 290 67.53 16.57 41.17
C SER A 290 68.45 16.02 42.21
N LEU A 291 69.70 15.72 41.85
CA LEU A 291 70.77 15.39 42.76
C LEU A 291 71.73 16.59 42.83
N PRO A 292 71.65 17.32 43.93
CA PRO A 292 72.66 18.38 44.14
C PRO A 292 74.02 17.76 44.45
N VAL A 293 75.01 18.08 43.63
CA VAL A 293 76.39 17.64 43.85
C VAL A 293 77.19 18.86 44.19
N ALA A 294 77.83 18.84 45.38
CA ALA A 294 78.78 19.87 45.80
C ALA A 294 80.21 19.30 45.77
N LYS A 295 81.02 19.94 45.03
CA LYS A 295 82.52 19.65 45.06
C LYS A 295 83.17 20.54 46.08
N LYS A 296 83.79 19.93 47.05
CA LYS A 296 84.67 20.65 48.03
C LYS A 296 86.10 20.44 47.66
N TRP A 297 86.80 21.54 47.57
CA TRP A 297 88.22 21.50 47.39
C TRP A 297 88.93 21.64 48.75
N VAL A 298 89.93 20.80 49.01
CA VAL A 298 90.75 20.83 50.18
C VAL A 298 92.16 21.02 49.64
N ASP A 299 92.51 22.23 49.28
CA ASP A 299 93.77 22.56 48.56
C ASP A 299 94.36 23.90 48.99
N SER A 300 94.21 24.25 50.24
CA SER A 300 94.73 25.51 50.79
C SER A 300 94.35 26.72 49.95
N ASN A 301 93.08 26.79 49.48
CA ASN A 301 92.50 27.86 48.67
C ASN A 301 93.15 28.01 47.27
N ASN A 302 93.58 26.89 46.66
CA ASN A 302 94.24 26.84 45.33
C ASN A 302 95.61 27.54 45.34
N GLN A 303 96.39 27.39 46.44
CA GLN A 303 97.67 28.07 46.59
C GLN A 303 98.62 27.79 45.43
N ASP A 304 98.64 26.58 44.87
CA ASP A 304 99.49 26.17 43.76
C ASP A 304 98.93 26.48 42.37
N GLY A 305 97.72 27.09 42.26
CA GLY A 305 97.08 27.48 41.01
C GLY A 305 96.67 26.35 40.07
N ILE A 306 96.47 25.13 40.62
CA ILE A 306 96.13 23.90 39.85
C ILE A 306 94.69 23.49 39.89
N ARG A 307 93.79 24.25 40.49
CA ARG A 307 92.33 24.05 40.46
C ARG A 307 91.73 24.49 39.16
#